data_02331ea3e4d4624812d171eecfb1bf49
#
_entry.id   02331ea3e4d4624812d171eecfb1bf49
#
_cell.length_a   1.000
_cell.length_b   1.000
_cell.length_c   1.000
_cell.angle_alpha   90.00
_cell.angle_beta   90.00
_cell.angle_gamma   90.00
#
_symmetry.space_group_name_H-M   'P 1'
#
loop_
_entity.id
_entity.type
_entity.pdbx_description
1 polymer ?
#
loop_
_entity_poly.entity_id
_entity_poly.type
_entity_poly.pdbx_seq_one_letter_code
_entity_poly.pdbx_strand_id
1 'polypeptide(L)'
;AVSRMFSGRQVDKGRITLVISLGMYLAAASFFGLAALERLMRWNPSFTSYLYIGIALSQGVAFGTMFPAFNTLFVNLAPNSQRGTATSTYLTSWDVGIGIGLMIGGSIAQAFGGFNYAYLFGACLTILSTLFFLLKAGPHFNRNKLR
;
A
#
# COMPACT_ATOMS: atom_id res chain seq x y z
N ALA A 1 -11.90 8.62 -6.34
CA ALA A 1 -13.33 8.23 -6.27
C ALA A 1 -13.62 7.01 -7.14
N VAL A 2 -13.27 7.02 -8.43
CA VAL A 2 -13.55 5.92 -9.39
C VAL A 2 -12.94 4.57 -8.95
N SER A 3 -11.68 4.57 -8.48
CA SER A 3 -11.01 3.36 -8.01
C SER A 3 -11.72 2.70 -6.82
N ARG A 4 -12.33 3.50 -5.94
CA ARG A 4 -13.12 3.00 -4.79
C ARG A 4 -14.42 2.31 -5.23
N MET A 5 -15.05 2.76 -6.30
CA MET A 5 -16.26 2.12 -6.82
C MET A 5 -15.96 0.73 -7.42
N PHE A 6 -14.82 0.60 -8.13
CA PHE A 6 -14.38 -0.68 -8.67
C PHE A 6 -13.93 -1.65 -7.56
N SER A 7 -13.13 -1.17 -6.62
CA SER A 7 -12.66 -2.00 -5.49
C SER A 7 -13.82 -2.43 -4.60
N GLY A 8 -14.78 -1.55 -4.33
CA GLY A 8 -15.98 -1.87 -3.53
C GLY A 8 -16.73 -3.07 -4.09
N ARG A 9 -17.03 -3.05 -5.40
CA ARG A 9 -17.71 -4.18 -6.06
C ARG A 9 -16.96 -5.51 -5.99
N GLN A 10 -15.62 -5.48 -6.01
CA GLN A 10 -14.82 -6.71 -5.87
C GLN A 10 -14.74 -7.18 -4.43
N VAL A 11 -14.70 -6.26 -3.48
CA VAL A 11 -14.75 -6.55 -2.04
C VAL A 11 -16.11 -7.17 -1.69
N ASP A 12 -17.21 -6.62 -2.21
CA ASP A 12 -18.57 -7.15 -2.01
C ASP A 12 -18.74 -8.56 -2.57
N LYS A 13 -17.98 -8.93 -3.61
CA LYS A 13 -17.90 -10.28 -4.16
C LYS A 13 -17.00 -11.23 -3.36
N GLY A 14 -16.51 -10.83 -2.19
CA GLY A 14 -15.67 -11.64 -1.33
C GLY A 14 -14.21 -11.78 -1.79
N ARG A 15 -13.75 -10.97 -2.74
CA ARG A 15 -12.38 -11.00 -3.30
C ARG A 15 -11.44 -9.99 -2.63
N ILE A 16 -11.57 -9.81 -1.32
CA ILE A 16 -10.80 -8.82 -0.54
C ILE A 16 -9.29 -9.06 -0.67
N THR A 17 -8.85 -10.30 -0.53
CA THR A 17 -7.43 -10.65 -0.61
C THR A 17 -6.83 -10.35 -1.99
N LEU A 18 -7.60 -10.53 -3.06
CA LEU A 18 -7.17 -10.21 -4.42
C LEU A 18 -7.01 -8.70 -4.61
N VAL A 19 -7.97 -7.90 -4.15
CA VAL A 19 -7.92 -6.44 -4.22
C VAL A 19 -6.71 -5.91 -3.46
N ILE A 20 -6.46 -6.41 -2.25
CA ILE A 20 -5.31 -6.03 -1.44
C ILE A 20 -4.00 -6.41 -2.15
N SER A 21 -3.88 -7.63 -2.66
CA SER A 21 -2.68 -8.10 -3.36
C SER A 21 -2.36 -7.25 -4.59
N LEU A 22 -3.36 -6.95 -5.42
CA LEU A 22 -3.19 -6.08 -6.59
C LEU A 22 -2.77 -4.65 -6.20
N GLY A 23 -3.39 -4.10 -5.14
CA GLY A 23 -3.00 -2.80 -4.61
C GLY A 23 -1.56 -2.79 -4.09
N MET A 24 -1.12 -3.84 -3.41
CA MET A 24 0.25 -3.97 -2.91
C MET A 24 1.27 -4.10 -4.05
N TYR A 25 0.97 -4.88 -5.10
CA TYR A 25 1.82 -4.95 -6.29
C TYR A 25 1.95 -3.59 -6.99
N LEU A 26 0.84 -2.88 -7.14
CA LEU A 26 0.84 -1.56 -7.76
C LEU A 26 1.62 -0.54 -6.90
N ALA A 27 1.48 -0.58 -5.58
CA ALA A 27 2.26 0.24 -4.66
C ALA A 27 3.76 -0.04 -4.76
N ALA A 28 4.17 -1.31 -4.78
CA ALA A 28 5.56 -1.70 -4.93
C ALA A 28 6.15 -1.21 -6.26
N ALA A 29 5.43 -1.40 -7.37
CA ALA A 29 5.84 -0.90 -8.68
C ALA A 29 5.98 0.63 -8.69
N SER A 30 5.08 1.35 -8.04
CA SER A 30 5.12 2.81 -7.91
C SER A 30 6.33 3.28 -7.11
N PHE A 31 6.67 2.62 -6.02
CA PHE A 31 7.87 2.94 -5.22
C PHE A 31 9.16 2.69 -6.01
N PHE A 32 9.26 1.62 -6.78
CA PHE A 32 10.39 1.40 -7.68
C PHE A 32 10.48 2.46 -8.77
N GLY A 33 9.34 2.87 -9.33
CA GLY A 33 9.28 3.97 -10.30
C GLY A 33 9.79 5.28 -9.70
N LEU A 34 9.40 5.62 -8.48
CA LEU A 34 9.89 6.81 -7.77
C LEU A 34 11.39 6.72 -7.49
N ALA A 35 11.89 5.55 -7.10
CA ALA A 35 13.33 5.35 -6.87
C ALA A 35 14.16 5.52 -8.16
N ALA A 36 13.62 5.11 -9.30
CA ALA A 36 14.28 5.24 -10.61
C ALA A 36 14.14 6.65 -11.22
N LEU A 37 13.24 7.47 -10.73
CA LEU A 37 12.85 8.75 -11.33
C LEU A 37 14.03 9.72 -11.45
N GLU A 38 14.90 9.80 -10.44
CA GLU A 38 16.07 10.68 -10.44
C GLU A 38 17.05 10.31 -11.55
N ARG A 39 17.25 9.01 -11.77
CA ARG A 39 18.14 8.53 -12.84
C ARG A 39 17.56 8.83 -14.23
N LEU A 40 16.25 8.71 -14.39
CA LEU A 40 15.54 9.04 -15.63
C LEU A 40 15.51 10.55 -15.91
N MET A 41 15.48 11.38 -14.86
CA MET A 41 15.51 12.85 -14.98
C MET A 41 16.80 13.33 -15.66
N ARG A 42 17.91 12.65 -15.44
CA ARG A 42 19.20 12.98 -16.09
C ARG A 42 19.19 12.69 -17.60
N TRP A 43 18.35 11.75 -18.04
CA TRP A 43 18.28 11.34 -19.45
C TRP A 43 17.25 12.16 -20.24
N ASN A 44 16.08 12.38 -19.71
CA ASN A 44 15.02 13.14 -20.39
C ASN A 44 14.08 13.81 -19.36
N PRO A 45 14.28 15.10 -19.04
CA PRO A 45 13.47 15.81 -18.04
C PRO A 45 11.98 15.90 -18.38
N SER A 46 11.64 16.09 -19.65
CA SER A 46 10.24 16.22 -20.08
C SER A 46 9.46 14.92 -19.90
N PHE A 47 10.04 13.80 -20.31
CA PHE A 47 9.46 12.47 -20.12
C PHE A 47 9.29 12.13 -18.64
N THR A 48 10.26 12.52 -17.80
CA THR A 48 10.25 12.28 -16.36
C THR A 48 9.09 12.97 -15.67
N SER A 49 8.71 14.17 -16.09
CA SER A 49 7.54 14.89 -15.54
C SER A 49 6.23 14.12 -15.78
N TYR A 50 6.03 13.62 -16.99
CA TYR A 50 4.86 12.79 -17.32
C TYR A 50 4.87 11.47 -16.56
N LEU A 51 6.04 10.84 -16.44
CA LEU A 51 6.22 9.60 -15.69
C LEU A 51 5.91 9.79 -14.20
N TYR A 52 6.33 10.90 -13.61
CA TYR A 52 6.01 11.26 -12.23
C TYR A 52 4.51 11.36 -11.99
N ILE A 53 3.79 12.02 -12.88
CA ILE A 53 2.32 12.12 -12.80
C ILE A 53 1.68 10.73 -12.88
N GLY A 54 2.12 9.89 -13.80
CA GLY A 54 1.65 8.51 -13.94
C GLY A 54 1.89 7.67 -12.68
N ILE A 55 3.07 7.79 -12.07
CA ILE A 55 3.42 7.11 -10.81
C ILE A 55 2.55 7.62 -9.66
N ALA A 56 2.35 8.93 -9.56
CA ALA A 56 1.49 9.52 -8.52
C ALA A 56 0.05 9.05 -8.63
N LEU A 57 -0.50 8.95 -9.85
CA LEU A 57 -1.83 8.40 -10.09
C LEU A 57 -1.91 6.93 -9.70
N SER A 58 -0.90 6.13 -10.06
CA SER A 58 -0.81 4.71 -9.70
C SER A 58 -0.77 4.52 -8.19
N GLN A 59 0.01 5.33 -7.49
CA GLN A 59 0.09 5.34 -6.03
C GLN A 59 -1.26 5.68 -5.39
N GLY A 60 -1.92 6.71 -5.91
CA GLY A 60 -3.26 7.11 -5.46
C GLY A 60 -4.30 6.01 -5.65
N VAL A 61 -4.26 5.30 -6.77
CA VAL A 61 -5.13 4.13 -7.01
C VAL A 61 -4.81 3.00 -6.05
N ALA A 62 -3.52 2.67 -5.86
CA ALA A 62 -3.09 1.61 -4.95
C ALA A 62 -3.58 1.84 -3.52
N PHE A 63 -3.27 2.98 -2.92
CA PHE A 63 -3.70 3.31 -1.56
C PHE A 63 -5.21 3.54 -1.46
N GLY A 64 -5.82 4.16 -2.47
CA GLY A 64 -7.26 4.38 -2.52
C GLY A 64 -8.09 3.10 -2.55
N THR A 65 -7.54 2.00 -3.06
CA THR A 65 -8.18 0.69 -3.07
C THR A 65 -7.83 -0.15 -1.86
N MET A 66 -6.56 -0.12 -1.41
CA MET A 66 -6.10 -0.92 -0.27
C MET A 66 -6.70 -0.46 1.05
N PHE A 67 -6.80 0.83 1.29
CA PHE A 67 -7.26 1.37 2.56
C PHE A 67 -8.64 0.82 2.98
N PRO A 68 -9.70 0.92 2.16
CA PRO A 68 -11.00 0.35 2.52
C PRO A 68 -10.99 -1.19 2.54
N ALA A 69 -10.20 -1.83 1.68
CA ALA A 69 -10.13 -3.28 1.63
C ALA A 69 -9.49 -3.87 2.91
N PHE A 70 -8.41 -3.27 3.42
CA PHE A 70 -7.83 -3.67 4.70
C PHE A 70 -8.77 -3.43 5.87
N ASN A 71 -9.47 -2.29 5.92
CA ASN A 71 -10.46 -2.05 6.96
C ASN A 71 -11.54 -3.13 6.95
N THR A 72 -12.05 -3.48 5.79
CA THR A 72 -13.05 -4.55 5.64
C THR A 72 -12.48 -5.91 6.07
N LEU A 73 -11.21 -6.19 5.77
CA LEU A 73 -10.54 -7.41 6.22
C LEU A 73 -10.52 -7.51 7.75
N PHE A 74 -10.09 -6.44 8.43
CA PHE A 74 -10.05 -6.41 9.90
C PHE A 74 -11.46 -6.57 10.51
N VAL A 75 -12.43 -5.86 9.97
CA VAL A 75 -13.83 -5.94 10.45
C VAL A 75 -14.41 -7.34 10.23
N ASN A 76 -14.08 -8.02 9.15
CA ASN A 76 -14.58 -9.38 8.87
C ASN A 76 -13.91 -10.46 9.72
N LEU A 77 -12.78 -10.19 10.34
CA LEU A 77 -12.15 -11.08 11.32
C LEU A 77 -12.71 -10.89 12.73
N ALA A 78 -13.42 -9.80 12.99
CA ALA A 78 -13.92 -9.46 14.32
C ALA A 78 -15.40 -9.85 14.49
N PRO A 79 -15.80 -10.30 15.71
CA PRO A 79 -17.20 -10.47 16.08
C PRO A 79 -17.98 -9.15 15.93
N ASN A 80 -19.30 -9.23 15.80
CA ASN A 80 -20.16 -8.06 15.63
C ASN A 80 -20.00 -7.01 16.74
N SER A 81 -19.79 -7.46 17.97
CA SER A 81 -19.60 -6.61 19.15
C SER A 81 -18.25 -5.89 19.19
N GLN A 82 -17.27 -6.30 18.36
CA GLN A 82 -15.90 -5.78 18.37
C GLN A 82 -15.50 -5.08 17.07
N ARG A 83 -16.43 -4.79 16.18
CA ARG A 83 -16.14 -4.13 14.91
C ARG A 83 -15.49 -2.75 15.06
N GLY A 84 -15.95 -1.96 16.03
CA GLY A 84 -15.34 -0.67 16.34
C GLY A 84 -13.89 -0.81 16.77
N THR A 85 -13.60 -1.79 17.63
CA THR A 85 -12.22 -2.10 18.05
C THR A 85 -11.34 -2.54 16.88
N ALA A 86 -11.87 -3.37 15.99
CA ALA A 86 -11.14 -3.80 14.79
C ALA A 86 -10.77 -2.62 13.88
N THR A 87 -11.72 -1.71 13.64
CA THR A 87 -11.48 -0.49 12.86
C THR A 87 -10.44 0.41 13.54
N SER A 88 -10.56 0.64 14.85
CA SER A 88 -9.59 1.45 15.61
C SER A 88 -8.20 0.83 15.57
N THR A 89 -8.08 -0.47 15.75
CA THR A 89 -6.79 -1.18 15.66
C THR A 89 -6.15 -1.01 14.27
N TYR A 90 -6.95 -1.14 13.22
CA TYR A 90 -6.48 -0.91 11.86
C TYR A 90 -5.97 0.52 11.65
N LEU A 91 -6.75 1.52 12.06
CA LEU A 91 -6.37 2.92 11.90
C LEU A 91 -5.12 3.27 12.72
N THR A 92 -5.04 2.79 13.97
CA THR A 92 -3.84 2.98 14.81
C THR A 92 -2.60 2.35 14.17
N SER A 93 -2.70 1.13 13.64
CA SER A 93 -1.56 0.50 12.98
C SER A 93 -1.13 1.25 11.72
N TRP A 94 -2.08 1.85 11.00
CA TRP A 94 -1.81 2.72 9.85
C TRP A 94 -1.03 3.98 10.27
N ASP A 95 -1.51 4.68 11.30
CA ASP A 95 -0.88 5.91 11.79
C ASP A 95 0.53 5.65 12.34
N VAL A 96 0.71 4.57 13.10
CA VAL A 96 2.03 4.14 13.60
C VAL A 96 2.96 3.78 12.43
N GLY A 97 2.45 3.06 11.43
CA GLY A 97 3.23 2.71 10.25
C GLY A 97 3.71 3.94 9.47
N ILE A 98 2.83 4.93 9.28
CA ILE A 98 3.19 6.20 8.62
C ILE A 98 4.23 6.94 9.45
N GLY A 99 4.03 7.08 10.75
CA GLY A 99 4.97 7.79 11.64
C GLY A 99 6.37 7.19 11.59
N ILE A 100 6.49 5.89 11.80
CA ILE A 100 7.78 5.18 11.73
C ILE A 100 8.38 5.26 10.31
N GLY A 101 7.55 5.08 9.29
CA GLY A 101 7.98 5.14 7.89
C GLY A 101 8.56 6.49 7.50
N LEU A 102 7.95 7.59 7.93
CA LEU A 102 8.46 8.95 7.70
C LEU A 102 9.79 9.20 8.43
N MET A 103 9.90 8.76 9.67
CA MET A 103 11.15 8.90 10.45
C MET A 103 12.31 8.14 9.79
N ILE A 104 12.11 6.87 9.47
CA ILE A 104 13.14 6.04 8.83
C ILE A 104 13.45 6.53 7.42
N GLY A 105 12.42 6.83 6.62
CA GLY A 105 12.58 7.33 5.26
C GLY A 105 13.33 8.65 5.21
N GLY A 106 13.00 9.58 6.11
CA GLY A 106 13.72 10.84 6.25
C GLY A 106 15.19 10.66 6.65
N SER A 107 15.46 9.77 7.61
CA SER A 107 16.82 9.45 8.04
C SER A 107 17.64 8.82 6.92
N ILE A 108 17.07 7.93 6.12
CA ILE A 108 17.71 7.31 4.96
C ILE A 108 18.01 8.36 3.90
N ALA A 109 17.04 9.22 3.56
CA ALA A 109 17.21 10.28 2.59
C ALA A 109 18.33 11.24 2.99
N GLN A 110 18.44 11.57 4.26
CA GLN A 110 19.49 12.43 4.80
C GLN A 110 20.86 11.74 4.79
N ALA A 111 20.93 10.47 5.22
CA ALA A 111 22.17 9.73 5.31
C ALA A 111 22.80 9.42 3.94
N PHE A 112 21.99 9.13 2.94
CA PHE A 112 22.44 8.75 1.60
C PHE A 112 22.34 9.87 0.55
N GLY A 113 21.85 11.04 0.95
CA GLY A 113 21.84 12.23 0.12
C GLY A 113 20.76 12.26 -0.96
N GLY A 114 19.65 11.51 -0.79
CA GLY A 114 18.56 11.55 -1.77
C GLY A 114 17.32 10.77 -1.34
N PHE A 115 16.15 11.24 -1.78
CA PHE A 115 14.88 10.57 -1.54
C PHE A 115 14.71 9.27 -2.32
N ASN A 116 15.45 9.08 -3.41
CA ASN A 116 15.45 7.84 -4.18
C ASN A 116 15.81 6.61 -3.32
N TYR A 117 16.74 6.75 -2.38
CA TYR A 117 17.08 5.69 -1.44
C TYR A 117 15.96 5.40 -0.46
N ALA A 118 15.25 6.42 0.01
CA ALA A 118 14.06 6.26 0.85
C ALA A 118 12.93 5.53 0.08
N TYR A 119 12.69 5.87 -1.18
CA TYR A 119 11.71 5.18 -2.03
C TYR A 119 12.11 3.75 -2.33
N LEU A 120 13.40 3.47 -2.55
CA LEU A 120 13.89 2.10 -2.73
C LEU A 120 13.69 1.26 -1.47
N PHE A 121 13.96 1.82 -0.30
CA PHE A 121 13.66 1.18 0.98
C PHE A 121 12.16 0.90 1.14
N GLY A 122 11.31 1.86 0.82
CA GLY A 122 9.85 1.70 0.80
C GLY A 122 9.39 0.61 -0.15
N ALA A 123 10.00 0.50 -1.33
CA ALA A 123 9.74 -0.57 -2.30
C ALA A 123 10.10 -1.95 -1.73
N CYS A 124 11.26 -2.09 -1.12
CA CYS A 124 11.68 -3.34 -0.47
C CYS A 124 10.74 -3.74 0.65
N LEU A 125 10.36 -2.80 1.52
CA LEU A 125 9.38 -3.05 2.60
C LEU A 125 8.01 -3.46 2.04
N THR A 126 7.56 -2.83 0.97
CA THR A 126 6.28 -3.16 0.33
C THR A 126 6.32 -4.57 -0.25
N ILE A 127 7.43 -4.99 -0.86
CA ILE A 127 7.62 -6.36 -1.35
C ILE A 127 7.58 -7.35 -0.20
N LEU A 128 8.31 -7.11 0.89
CA LEU A 128 8.30 -7.97 2.07
C LEU A 128 6.90 -8.07 2.66
N SER A 129 6.19 -6.95 2.77
CA SER A 129 4.80 -6.91 3.24
C SER A 129 3.87 -7.69 2.32
N THR A 130 4.06 -7.59 1.00
CA THR A 130 3.28 -8.33 0.01
C THR A 130 3.51 -9.83 0.14
N LEU A 131 4.75 -10.27 0.29
CA LEU A 131 5.08 -11.66 0.52
C LEU A 131 4.46 -12.18 1.82
N PHE A 132 4.57 -11.42 2.90
CA PHE A 132 3.92 -11.77 4.17
C PHE A 132 2.41 -11.89 4.03
N PHE A 133 1.79 -10.94 3.34
CA PHE A 133 0.35 -10.97 3.10
C PHE A 133 -0.07 -12.21 2.30
N LEU A 134 0.63 -12.51 1.20
CA LEU A 134 0.33 -13.67 0.35
C LEU A 134 0.54 -15.00 1.04
N LEU A 135 1.59 -15.11 1.88
CA LEU A 135 1.97 -16.37 2.50
C LEU A 135 1.29 -16.64 3.84
N LYS A 136 0.96 -15.59 4.59
CA LYS A 136 0.43 -15.69 5.96
C LYS A 136 -0.93 -15.03 6.15
N ALA A 137 -1.01 -13.73 5.92
CA ALA A 137 -2.20 -12.95 6.26
C ALA A 137 -3.40 -13.30 5.38
N GLY A 138 -3.22 -13.44 4.07
CA GLY A 138 -4.29 -13.81 3.14
C GLY A 138 -4.88 -15.19 3.43
N PRO A 139 -4.07 -16.25 3.52
CA PRO A 139 -4.55 -17.59 3.91
C PRO A 139 -5.18 -17.61 5.30
N HIS A 140 -4.62 -16.89 6.28
CA HIS A 140 -5.22 -16.78 7.62
C HIS A 140 -6.60 -16.13 7.56
N PHE A 141 -6.74 -15.03 6.82
CA PHE A 141 -8.03 -14.38 6.62
C PHE A 141 -9.05 -15.32 5.98
N ASN A 142 -8.69 -16.01 4.89
CA ASN A 142 -9.60 -16.90 4.18
C ASN A 142 -10.10 -18.07 5.04
N ARG A 143 -9.28 -18.51 6.02
CA ARG A 143 -9.66 -19.59 6.95
C ARG A 143 -10.52 -19.10 8.12
N ASN A 144 -10.29 -17.88 8.59
CA ASN A 144 -10.85 -17.38 9.86
C ASN A 144 -11.86 -16.24 9.69
N LYS A 145 -12.15 -15.80 8.47
CA LYS A 145 -13.16 -14.78 8.22
C LYS A 145 -14.53 -15.23 8.72
N LEU A 146 -15.23 -14.34 9.39
CA LEU A 146 -16.56 -14.59 9.94
C LEU A 146 -17.68 -14.34 8.92
N ARG A 147 -17.33 -13.73 7.75
CA ARG A 147 -18.27 -13.35 6.67
C ARG A 147 -17.60 -13.42 5.29
#